data_5f3a897ad761b423813bce4538908fcd
#
_entry.id   5f3a897ad761b423813bce4538908fcd
#
_cell.length_a   1.000
_cell.length_b   1.000
_cell.length_c   1.000
_cell.angle_alpha   90.00
_cell.angle_beta   90.00
_cell.angle_gamma   90.00
#
_symmetry.space_group_name_H-M   'P 1'
#
loop_
_entity.id
_entity.type
_entity.pdbx_description
1 polymer ?
#
loop_
_entity_poly.entity_id
_entity_poly.type
_entity_poly.pdbx_seq_one_letter_code
_entity_poly.pdbx_strand_id
1 'polypeptide(L)'
;MINASGNQIINQWESISMRYLTLNWSESQNQILFDPNDEIADKIVYFIEDSFINGEGLLAHSFRGQDRVCIVVLIYLMKKYKWSLKKSFEYLKSKKQDIDIPLFFLSQLIKFEGRLVQRGELTKDIPWSFENLLDPEEKLLRNTYLNGLFYVNQNQNN
;
A
#
# COMPACT_ATOMS: atom_id res chain seq x y z
N MET A 1 5.29 4.26 13.39
CA MET A 1 5.67 4.75 12.04
C MET A 1 6.23 3.60 11.21
N ILE A 2 6.10 3.64 9.86
CA ILE A 2 6.81 2.71 8.96
C ILE A 2 7.88 3.48 8.20
N ASN A 3 9.14 3.07 8.38
CA ASN A 3 10.28 3.61 7.65
C ASN A 3 10.68 2.62 6.55
N ALA A 4 10.31 2.91 5.31
CA ALA A 4 10.61 2.05 4.15
C ALA A 4 12.00 2.34 3.52
N SER A 5 12.88 3.02 4.22
CA SER A 5 14.24 3.38 3.79
C SER A 5 15.24 3.34 4.95
N GLY A 6 15.13 2.33 5.81
CA GLY A 6 15.94 2.22 7.02
C GLY A 6 17.45 2.28 6.77
N ASN A 7 17.92 1.86 5.59
CA ASN A 7 19.32 1.99 5.18
C ASN A 7 19.75 3.43 4.85
N GLN A 8 18.81 4.36 4.65
CA GLN A 8 19.09 5.74 4.23
C GLN A 8 18.61 6.77 5.25
N ILE A 9 17.55 6.44 6.02
CA ILE A 9 16.92 7.34 6.99
C ILE A 9 16.86 6.62 8.32
N ILE A 10 17.49 7.21 9.33
CA ILE A 10 17.42 6.71 10.71
C ILE A 10 16.07 7.04 11.35
N ASN A 11 15.65 6.23 12.29
CA ASN A 11 14.45 6.47 13.10
C ASN A 11 14.74 7.53 14.15
N GLN A 12 14.27 8.75 13.95
CA GLN A 12 14.62 9.89 14.80
C GLN A 12 13.86 9.93 16.14
N TRP A 13 12.70 9.27 16.21
CA TRP A 13 11.76 9.43 17.32
C TRP A 13 11.64 8.20 18.23
N GLU A 14 12.55 7.22 18.10
CA GLU A 14 12.58 6.06 19.00
C GLU A 14 12.84 6.45 20.47
N SER A 15 13.64 7.50 20.69
CA SER A 15 13.97 8.00 22.02
C SER A 15 12.75 8.52 22.81
N ILE A 16 11.67 8.89 22.13
CA ILE A 16 10.40 9.30 22.75
C ILE A 16 9.33 8.21 22.65
N SER A 17 9.75 6.95 22.57
CA SER A 17 8.88 5.76 22.51
C SER A 17 8.02 5.66 21.27
N MET A 18 8.37 6.33 20.17
CA MET A 18 7.69 6.13 18.89
C MET A 18 8.02 4.73 18.34
N ARG A 19 6.98 3.93 18.11
CA ARG A 19 7.14 2.59 17.52
C ARG A 19 7.45 2.67 16.03
N TYR A 20 8.43 1.90 15.58
CA TYR A 20 8.82 1.79 14.17
C TYR A 20 8.75 0.36 13.65
N LEU A 21 8.23 0.22 12.43
CA LEU A 21 8.54 -0.90 11.54
C LEU A 21 9.56 -0.39 10.53
N THR A 22 10.80 -0.86 10.61
CA THR A 22 11.89 -0.44 9.74
C THR A 22 12.12 -1.48 8.64
N LEU A 23 11.92 -1.06 7.40
CA LEU A 23 12.21 -1.84 6.20
C LEU A 23 13.51 -1.31 5.59
N ASN A 24 14.56 -2.12 5.62
CA ASN A 24 15.87 -1.75 5.10
C ASN A 24 15.95 -1.85 3.57
N TRP A 25 14.93 -1.29 2.91
CA TRP A 25 14.86 -1.30 1.45
C TRP A 25 15.71 -0.17 0.85
N SER A 26 16.52 -0.53 -0.12
CA SER A 26 17.31 0.39 -0.94
C SER A 26 16.69 0.56 -2.32
N GLU A 27 16.93 1.67 -2.98
CA GLU A 27 16.54 1.89 -4.38
C GLU A 27 17.56 1.23 -5.31
N SER A 28 17.54 -0.09 -5.36
CA SER A 28 18.47 -0.92 -6.13
C SER A 28 17.71 -2.02 -6.87
N GLN A 29 18.17 -2.33 -8.09
CA GLN A 29 17.62 -3.45 -8.87
C GLN A 29 17.77 -4.80 -8.17
N ASN A 30 18.77 -4.93 -7.29
CA ASN A 30 19.02 -6.15 -6.52
C ASN A 30 18.23 -6.20 -5.20
N GLN A 31 17.47 -5.17 -4.88
CA GLN A 31 16.66 -5.15 -3.67
C GLN A 31 15.52 -6.17 -3.76
N ILE A 32 15.51 -7.10 -2.84
CA ILE A 32 14.42 -8.05 -2.63
C ILE A 32 13.42 -7.43 -1.66
N LEU A 33 12.16 -7.30 -2.08
CA LEU A 33 11.07 -6.76 -1.25
C LEU A 33 10.43 -7.82 -0.39
N PHE A 34 10.33 -9.06 -0.92
CA PHE A 34 9.60 -10.15 -0.29
C PHE A 34 10.53 -11.30 0.03
N ASP A 35 10.45 -11.80 1.24
CA ASP A 35 11.02 -13.10 1.63
C ASP A 35 10.21 -14.24 0.98
N PRO A 36 10.73 -15.49 0.99
CA PRO A 36 10.07 -16.61 0.33
C PRO A 36 8.64 -16.91 0.81
N ASN A 37 8.33 -16.56 2.06
CA ASN A 37 7.04 -16.81 2.70
C ASN A 37 6.13 -15.56 2.72
N ASP A 38 6.59 -14.44 2.18
CA ASP A 38 5.92 -13.12 2.24
C ASP A 38 5.69 -12.60 3.68
N GLU A 39 6.51 -13.02 4.65
CA GLU A 39 6.40 -12.62 6.06
C GLU A 39 6.49 -11.10 6.24
N ILE A 40 7.26 -10.43 5.37
CA ILE A 40 7.36 -8.97 5.41
C ILE A 40 6.02 -8.30 5.10
N ALA A 41 5.22 -8.89 4.21
CA ALA A 41 3.89 -8.37 3.89
C ALA A 41 2.95 -8.54 5.10
N ASP A 42 3.03 -9.66 5.80
CA ASP A 42 2.25 -9.91 7.01
C ASP A 42 2.65 -8.97 8.15
N LYS A 43 3.95 -8.71 8.33
CA LYS A 43 4.46 -7.74 9.30
C LYS A 43 3.96 -6.32 9.02
N ILE A 44 3.93 -5.92 7.76
CA ILE A 44 3.40 -4.61 7.35
C ILE A 44 1.92 -4.49 7.73
N VAL A 45 1.11 -5.48 7.32
CA VAL A 45 -0.33 -5.49 7.62
C VAL A 45 -0.59 -5.49 9.12
N TYR A 46 0.08 -6.38 9.86
CA TYR A 46 -0.06 -6.46 11.30
C TYR A 46 0.27 -5.13 11.99
N PHE A 47 1.38 -4.49 11.61
CA PHE A 47 1.79 -3.22 12.21
C PHE A 47 0.79 -2.09 11.95
N ILE A 48 0.18 -2.05 10.75
CA ILE A 48 -0.84 -1.07 10.39
C ILE A 48 -2.13 -1.32 11.18
N GLU A 49 -2.63 -2.57 11.17
CA GLU A 49 -3.86 -2.94 11.88
C GLU A 49 -3.73 -2.74 13.39
N ASP A 50 -2.59 -3.11 13.98
CA ASP A 50 -2.32 -2.90 15.39
C ASP A 50 -2.39 -1.41 15.76
N SER A 51 -1.85 -0.52 14.94
CA SER A 51 -1.96 0.93 15.16
C SER A 51 -3.42 1.39 15.14
N PHE A 52 -4.23 0.91 14.20
CA PHE A 52 -5.64 1.31 14.11
C PHE A 52 -6.48 0.74 15.25
N ILE A 53 -6.25 -0.50 15.66
CA ILE A 53 -6.94 -1.12 16.82
C ILE A 53 -6.67 -0.31 18.09
N ASN A 54 -5.47 0.22 18.23
CA ASN A 54 -5.10 1.06 19.39
C ASN A 54 -5.55 2.53 19.25
N GLY A 55 -6.27 2.90 18.20
CA GLY A 55 -6.71 4.27 17.95
C GLY A 55 -5.57 5.23 17.59
N GLU A 56 -4.44 4.71 17.14
CA GLU A 56 -3.26 5.49 16.79
C GLU A 56 -3.26 5.86 15.32
N GLY A 57 -2.74 7.06 15.00
CA GLY A 57 -2.42 7.42 13.62
C GLY A 57 -1.15 6.70 13.14
N LEU A 58 -1.08 6.36 11.84
CA LEU A 58 0.10 5.75 11.24
C LEU A 58 0.71 6.66 10.18
N LEU A 59 2.03 6.88 10.27
CA LEU A 59 2.82 7.53 9.23
C LEU A 59 3.75 6.50 8.58
N ALA A 60 3.67 6.36 7.25
CA ALA A 60 4.63 5.63 6.46
C ALA A 60 5.45 6.58 5.59
N HIS A 61 6.76 6.40 5.54
CA HIS A 61 7.66 7.24 4.75
C HIS A 61 8.79 6.46 4.08
N SER A 62 9.36 7.06 3.04
CA SER A 62 10.60 6.64 2.41
C SER A 62 11.40 7.88 1.97
N PHE A 63 12.62 7.71 1.44
CA PHE A 63 13.50 8.83 1.14
C PHE A 63 12.85 9.89 0.23
N ARG A 64 12.29 9.48 -0.94
CA ARG A 64 11.57 10.39 -1.85
C ARG A 64 10.05 10.37 -1.64
N GLY A 65 9.53 9.36 -0.97
CA GLY A 65 8.09 9.21 -0.77
C GLY A 65 7.30 8.77 -2.01
N GLN A 66 7.95 8.36 -3.10
CA GLN A 66 7.32 8.09 -4.39
C GLN A 66 7.32 6.60 -4.78
N ASP A 67 8.18 5.80 -4.17
CA ASP A 67 8.42 4.40 -4.51
C ASP A 67 8.12 3.44 -3.33
N ARG A 68 9.10 3.22 -2.44
CA ARG A 68 9.06 2.20 -1.37
C ARG A 68 7.89 2.37 -0.39
N VAL A 69 7.55 3.59 0.01
CA VAL A 69 6.36 3.81 0.84
C VAL A 69 5.07 3.50 0.08
N CYS A 70 5.03 3.76 -1.22
CA CYS A 70 3.89 3.39 -2.06
C CYS A 70 3.73 1.86 -2.13
N ILE A 71 4.83 1.11 -2.18
CA ILE A 71 4.83 -0.36 -2.12
C ILE A 71 4.22 -0.86 -0.81
N VAL A 72 4.57 -0.25 0.33
CA VAL A 72 3.96 -0.56 1.64
C VAL A 72 2.44 -0.43 1.60
N VAL A 73 1.95 0.67 1.04
CA VAL A 73 0.50 0.92 0.93
C VAL A 73 -0.16 -0.09 -0.03
N LEU A 74 0.47 -0.39 -1.18
CA LEU A 74 -0.05 -1.39 -2.12
C LEU A 74 -0.15 -2.78 -1.48
N ILE A 75 0.87 -3.22 -0.75
CA ILE A 75 0.85 -4.48 -0.01
C ILE A 75 -0.33 -4.51 0.97
N TYR A 76 -0.51 -3.44 1.73
CA TYR A 76 -1.62 -3.34 2.68
C TYR A 76 -2.98 -3.45 2.00
N LEU A 77 -3.23 -2.68 0.94
CA LEU A 77 -4.49 -2.70 0.21
C LEU A 77 -4.79 -4.09 -0.38
N MET A 78 -3.78 -4.72 -0.98
CA MET A 78 -3.92 -6.08 -1.54
C MET A 78 -4.24 -7.12 -0.48
N LYS A 79 -3.58 -7.08 0.67
CA LYS A 79 -3.80 -8.06 1.76
C LYS A 79 -5.08 -7.78 2.54
N LYS A 80 -5.37 -6.52 2.89
CA LYS A 80 -6.51 -6.13 3.71
C LYS A 80 -7.84 -6.25 2.95
N TYR A 81 -7.93 -5.63 1.78
CA TYR A 81 -9.17 -5.54 1.00
C TYR A 81 -9.26 -6.59 -0.11
N LYS A 82 -8.26 -7.46 -0.23
CA LYS A 82 -8.21 -8.48 -1.29
C LYS A 82 -8.29 -7.89 -2.70
N TRP A 83 -7.80 -6.67 -2.87
CA TRP A 83 -7.78 -5.98 -4.15
C TRP A 83 -6.62 -6.47 -5.01
N SER A 84 -6.82 -6.47 -6.34
CA SER A 84 -5.71 -6.66 -7.28
C SER A 84 -4.68 -5.54 -7.16
N LEU A 85 -3.47 -5.79 -7.61
CA LEU A 85 -2.43 -4.77 -7.73
C LEU A 85 -2.92 -3.57 -8.53
N LYS A 86 -3.62 -3.82 -9.65
CA LYS A 86 -4.20 -2.76 -10.51
C LYS A 86 -5.15 -1.88 -9.72
N LYS A 87 -6.14 -2.48 -9.05
CA LYS A 87 -7.14 -1.75 -8.25
C LYS A 87 -6.50 -0.95 -7.12
N SER A 88 -5.55 -1.56 -6.40
CA SER A 88 -4.78 -0.91 -5.34
C SER A 88 -3.98 0.28 -5.86
N PHE A 89 -3.36 0.14 -7.04
CA PHE A 89 -2.59 1.20 -7.67
C PHE A 89 -3.48 2.36 -8.14
N GLU A 90 -4.63 2.07 -8.76
CA GLU A 90 -5.61 3.09 -9.16
C GLU A 90 -6.07 3.91 -7.96
N TYR A 91 -6.43 3.24 -6.87
CA TYR A 91 -6.81 3.92 -5.63
C TYR A 91 -5.70 4.80 -5.08
N LEU A 92 -4.49 4.25 -4.92
CA LEU A 92 -3.35 4.99 -4.41
C LEU A 92 -3.01 6.19 -5.31
N LYS A 93 -3.03 6.02 -6.64
CA LYS A 93 -2.79 7.09 -7.61
C LYS A 93 -3.80 8.23 -7.49
N SER A 94 -5.05 7.93 -7.15
CA SER A 94 -6.08 8.97 -6.90
C SER A 94 -5.80 9.83 -5.67
N LYS A 95 -5.01 9.32 -4.70
CA LYS A 95 -4.65 10.03 -3.46
C LYS A 95 -3.26 10.67 -3.53
N LYS A 96 -2.37 10.09 -4.33
CA LYS A 96 -0.98 10.53 -4.49
C LYS A 96 -0.60 10.44 -5.97
N GLN A 97 -0.49 11.58 -6.62
CA GLN A 97 -0.29 11.64 -8.08
C GLN A 97 1.15 11.39 -8.52
N ASP A 98 2.12 11.67 -7.65
CA ASP A 98 3.57 11.61 -7.91
C ASP A 98 4.20 10.24 -7.62
N ILE A 99 3.43 9.15 -7.75
CA ILE A 99 3.94 7.79 -7.60
C ILE A 99 4.89 7.47 -8.76
N ASP A 100 6.08 7.00 -8.42
CA ASP A 100 7.12 6.58 -9.36
C ASP A 100 7.78 5.29 -8.84
N ILE A 101 7.14 4.15 -9.13
CA ILE A 101 7.63 2.82 -8.72
C ILE A 101 8.46 2.24 -9.87
N PRO A 102 9.77 2.00 -9.69
CA PRO A 102 10.62 1.39 -10.69
C PRO A 102 10.12 0.02 -11.13
N LEU A 103 10.37 -0.33 -12.41
CA LEU A 103 9.89 -1.59 -13.00
C LEU A 103 10.38 -2.83 -12.26
N PHE A 104 11.58 -2.81 -11.69
CA PHE A 104 12.10 -3.94 -10.92
C PHE A 104 11.35 -4.17 -9.60
N PHE A 105 10.77 -3.15 -8.99
CA PHE A 105 9.86 -3.28 -7.85
C PHE A 105 8.47 -3.71 -8.30
N LEU A 106 7.98 -3.12 -9.39
CA LEU A 106 6.66 -3.48 -9.93
C LEU A 106 6.60 -4.97 -10.33
N SER A 107 7.68 -5.50 -10.92
CA SER A 107 7.76 -6.92 -11.25
C SER A 107 7.67 -7.84 -10.02
N GLN A 108 8.20 -7.41 -8.87
CA GLN A 108 8.08 -8.14 -7.62
C GLN A 108 6.67 -8.07 -7.04
N LEU A 109 5.99 -6.93 -7.15
CA LEU A 109 4.59 -6.77 -6.77
C LEU A 109 3.66 -7.66 -7.62
N ILE A 110 3.90 -7.77 -8.93
CA ILE A 110 3.15 -8.68 -9.82
C ILE A 110 3.34 -10.15 -9.38
N LYS A 111 4.57 -10.54 -9.06
CA LYS A 111 4.84 -11.89 -8.54
C LYS A 111 4.17 -12.12 -7.18
N PHE A 112 4.15 -11.12 -6.32
CA PHE A 112 3.45 -11.17 -5.04
C PHE A 112 1.94 -11.36 -5.24
N GLU A 113 1.32 -10.59 -6.12
CA GLU A 113 -0.09 -10.78 -6.51
C GLU A 113 -0.36 -12.22 -6.96
N GLY A 114 0.49 -12.76 -7.85
CA GLY A 114 0.38 -14.15 -8.30
C GLY A 114 0.40 -15.17 -7.16
N ARG A 115 1.25 -14.96 -6.15
CA ARG A 115 1.28 -15.83 -4.96
C ARG A 115 0.01 -15.69 -4.10
N LEU A 116 -0.52 -14.49 -3.94
CA LEU A 116 -1.79 -14.27 -3.24
C LEU A 116 -2.95 -14.98 -3.94
N VAL A 117 -3.01 -14.92 -5.27
CA VAL A 117 -4.01 -15.64 -6.06
C VAL A 117 -3.88 -17.15 -5.88
N GLN A 118 -2.67 -17.70 -5.97
CA GLN A 118 -2.40 -19.14 -5.79
C GLN A 118 -2.82 -19.64 -4.41
N ARG A 119 -2.67 -18.82 -3.37
CA ARG A 119 -3.08 -19.16 -2.00
C ARG A 119 -4.57 -18.93 -1.74
N GLY A 120 -5.32 -18.41 -2.72
CA GLY A 120 -6.73 -18.04 -2.55
C GLY A 120 -6.95 -16.84 -1.62
N GLU A 121 -5.90 -16.07 -1.35
CA GLU A 121 -5.98 -14.89 -0.49
C GLU A 121 -6.53 -13.65 -1.24
N LEU A 122 -6.48 -13.67 -2.55
CA LEU A 122 -6.96 -12.58 -3.40
C LEU A 122 -8.20 -13.04 -4.15
N THR A 123 -9.30 -12.34 -3.98
CA THR A 123 -10.55 -12.60 -4.70
C THR A 123 -10.49 -11.98 -6.09
N LYS A 124 -11.40 -12.39 -6.99
CA LYS A 124 -11.54 -11.74 -8.29
C LYS A 124 -11.79 -10.25 -8.09
N ASP A 125 -11.16 -9.44 -8.93
CA ASP A 125 -11.37 -7.99 -8.94
C ASP A 125 -12.86 -7.68 -9.05
N ILE A 126 -13.41 -7.10 -7.98
CA ILE A 126 -14.77 -6.57 -7.97
C ILE A 126 -14.67 -5.15 -8.54
N PRO A 127 -15.38 -4.86 -9.66
CA PRO A 127 -15.38 -3.52 -10.22
C PRO A 127 -15.84 -2.46 -9.21
N TRP A 128 -15.31 -1.25 -9.33
CA TRP A 128 -15.71 -0.12 -8.49
C TRP A 128 -17.22 0.18 -8.50
N SER A 129 -17.93 -0.27 -9.56
CA SER A 129 -19.39 -0.14 -9.69
C SER A 129 -20.20 -1.07 -8.79
N PHE A 130 -19.61 -2.14 -8.24
CA PHE A 130 -20.32 -3.12 -7.42
C PHE A 130 -20.37 -2.69 -5.95
N GLU A 131 -21.57 -2.48 -5.41
CA GLU A 131 -21.78 -2.01 -4.03
C GLU A 131 -22.09 -3.12 -3.02
N ASN A 132 -22.77 -4.18 -3.47
CA ASN A 132 -23.50 -5.08 -2.57
C ASN A 132 -22.63 -6.09 -1.82
N LEU A 133 -21.35 -6.22 -2.16
CA LEU A 133 -20.42 -7.21 -1.58
C LEU A 133 -19.31 -6.59 -0.72
N LEU A 134 -19.30 -5.26 -0.56
CA LEU A 134 -18.25 -4.57 0.16
C LEU A 134 -18.61 -4.39 1.63
N ASP A 135 -17.62 -4.54 2.51
CA ASP A 135 -17.80 -4.12 3.90
C ASP A 135 -17.90 -2.58 4.03
N PRO A 136 -18.35 -2.05 5.18
CA PRO A 136 -18.55 -0.61 5.35
C PRO A 136 -17.29 0.23 5.10
N GLU A 137 -16.12 -0.27 5.49
CA GLU A 137 -14.84 0.42 5.30
C GLU A 137 -14.47 0.46 3.81
N GLU A 138 -14.59 -0.66 3.10
CA GLU A 138 -14.32 -0.72 1.67
C GLU A 138 -15.29 0.16 0.87
N LYS A 139 -16.56 0.24 1.27
CA LYS A 139 -17.54 1.18 0.69
C LYS A 139 -17.10 2.63 0.84
N LEU A 140 -16.56 3.01 1.99
CA LEU A 140 -16.04 4.35 2.22
C LEU A 140 -14.87 4.66 1.30
N LEU A 141 -13.90 3.75 1.18
CA LEU A 141 -12.76 3.91 0.27
C LEU A 141 -13.20 4.04 -1.19
N ARG A 142 -14.13 3.18 -1.64
CA ARG A 142 -14.72 3.24 -2.96
C ARG A 142 -15.40 4.59 -3.23
N ASN A 143 -16.21 5.06 -2.32
CA ASN A 143 -16.93 6.33 -2.49
C ASN A 143 -15.95 7.50 -2.57
N THR A 144 -14.90 7.51 -1.78
CA THR A 144 -13.86 8.55 -1.86
C THR A 144 -13.09 8.50 -3.19
N TYR A 145 -12.89 7.31 -3.77
CA TYR A 145 -12.28 7.14 -5.09
C TYR A 145 -13.19 7.69 -6.20
N LEU A 146 -14.45 7.26 -6.24
CA LEU A 146 -15.40 7.66 -7.28
C LEU A 146 -15.70 9.16 -7.25
N ASN A 147 -15.85 9.75 -6.06
CA ASN A 147 -16.02 11.19 -5.92
C ASN A 147 -14.80 11.96 -6.42
N GLY A 148 -13.59 11.47 -6.13
CA GLY A 148 -12.36 12.07 -6.66
C GLY A 148 -12.30 12.08 -8.18
N LEU A 149 -12.70 11.00 -8.85
CA LEU A 149 -12.77 10.93 -10.31
C LEU A 149 -13.79 11.92 -10.89
N PHE A 150 -14.93 12.09 -10.24
CA PHE A 150 -15.97 13.01 -10.67
C PHE A 150 -15.45 14.46 -10.70
N TYR A 151 -14.74 14.90 -9.66
CA TYR A 151 -14.14 16.25 -9.60
C TYR A 151 -13.05 16.46 -10.64
N VAL A 152 -12.21 15.48 -10.89
CA VAL A 152 -11.15 15.56 -11.91
C VAL A 152 -11.75 15.71 -13.30
N ASN A 153 -12.80 14.92 -13.64
CA ASN A 153 -13.45 14.98 -14.94
C ASN A 153 -14.18 16.30 -15.20
N GLN A 154 -14.76 16.94 -14.17
CA GLN A 154 -15.37 18.25 -14.30
C GLN A 154 -14.35 19.36 -14.58
N ASN A 155 -13.17 19.30 -13.96
CA ASN A 155 -12.12 20.30 -14.14
C ASN A 155 -11.35 20.19 -15.47
N GLN A 156 -11.45 19.06 -16.18
CA GLN A 156 -10.86 18.89 -17.52
C GLN A 156 -11.78 19.36 -18.66
N ASN A 157 -13.06 19.61 -18.37
CA ASN A 157 -14.05 20.06 -19.35
C ASN A 157 -14.36 21.57 -19.27
N ASN A 158 -13.63 22.31 -18.44
CA ASN A 158 -13.63 23.76 -18.33
C ASN A 158 -12.27 24.33 -18.77
#